data_f783d03ffc46e4907e8140bb4f7db1d3
#
_entry.id   f783d03ffc46e4907e8140bb4f7db1d3
#
_cell.length_a   1.000
_cell.length_b   1.000
_cell.length_c   1.000
_cell.angle_alpha   90.00
_cell.angle_beta   90.00
_cell.angle_gamma   90.00
#
_symmetry.space_group_name_H-M   'P 1'
#
loop_
_entity.id
_entity.type
_entity.pdbx_description
1 polymer ?
#
loop_
_entity_poly.entity_id
_entity_poly.type
_entity_poly.pdbx_seq_one_letter_code
_entity_poly.pdbx_strand_id
1 'polypeptide(L)'
;MSEVPAEEGESSIKTITDGDFEEEYYISSEDVGEFLIQLGEQFKEDDEIRIAGDEWELPFNFGEPVNLDIEFEGDGEPELEIEVELSGRVEDEAPDIA
;
A
#
# COMPACT_ATOMS: atom_id res chain seq x y z
N MET A 1 3.49 -16.63 29.97
CA MET A 1 3.40 -16.63 29.55
C MET A 1 3.23 -16.60 28.80
N SER A 2 3.39 -16.46 28.55
CA SER A 2 3.20 -16.30 27.89
C SER A 2 2.91 -16.43 27.19
N GLU A 3 2.83 -16.45 27.08
CA GLU A 3 2.57 -16.52 26.46
C GLU A 3 2.07 -16.38 25.87
N VAL A 4 2.00 -16.40 25.97
CA VAL A 4 1.53 -16.25 25.34
C VAL A 4 1.35 -15.98 24.68
N PRO A 5 1.41 -15.82 24.98
CA PRO A 5 1.26 -15.29 24.19
C PRO A 5 1.52 -15.34 23.02
N ALA A 6 2.24 -15.65 22.91
CA ALA A 6 2.64 -15.73 21.63
C ALA A 6 1.58 -15.81 20.71
N GLU A 7 0.85 -16.60 20.98
CA GLU A 7 -0.12 -16.70 20.09
C GLU A 7 -0.79 -15.53 19.95
N GLU A 8 -0.80 -14.83 20.92
CA GLU A 8 -1.38 -13.64 20.67
C GLU A 8 -0.63 -12.90 19.73
N GLY A 9 0.56 -13.26 19.46
CA GLY A 9 1.25 -12.56 18.47
C GLY A 9 0.52 -12.58 17.21
N GLU A 10 0.00 -13.71 16.82
CA GLU A 10 -0.61 -13.64 15.57
C GLU A 10 -1.89 -12.96 15.65
N SER A 11 -2.52 -12.93 16.75
CA SER A 11 -3.75 -12.23 16.80
C SER A 11 -3.51 -10.75 16.72
N SER A 12 -2.29 -10.28 16.81
CA SER A 12 -2.08 -8.86 16.73
C SER A 12 -2.01 -8.35 15.29
N ILE A 13 -2.01 -9.19 14.29
CA ILE A 13 -1.95 -8.71 12.94
C ILE A 13 -3.32 -8.20 12.54
N LYS A 14 -3.35 -6.94 12.11
CA LYS A 14 -4.58 -6.30 11.80
C LYS A 14 -4.72 -6.13 10.31
N THR A 15 -5.83 -6.51 9.74
CA THR A 15 -6.08 -6.35 8.32
C THR A 15 -6.82 -5.04 8.11
N ILE A 16 -6.26 -4.15 7.31
CA ILE A 16 -6.82 -2.83 7.10
C ILE A 16 -7.76 -2.90 5.91
N THR A 17 -9.05 -2.79 6.15
CA THR A 17 -10.02 -2.82 5.07
C THR A 17 -10.97 -1.65 5.09
N ASP A 18 -10.97 -0.82 6.12
CA ASP A 18 -11.83 0.35 6.13
C ASP A 18 -11.21 1.39 7.04
N GLY A 19 -11.82 2.55 7.08
CA GLY A 19 -11.29 3.64 7.87
C GLY A 19 -10.10 4.28 7.20
N ASP A 20 -9.36 5.03 7.95
CA ASP A 20 -8.19 5.72 7.44
C ASP A 20 -6.95 5.12 8.07
N PHE A 21 -5.90 4.99 7.28
CA PHE A 21 -4.66 4.41 7.77
C PHE A 21 -3.50 5.12 7.12
N GLU A 22 -2.49 5.44 7.90
CA GLU A 22 -1.32 6.10 7.37
C GLU A 22 -0.11 5.68 8.17
N GLU A 23 0.97 5.34 7.48
CA GLU A 23 2.24 5.02 8.12
C GLU A 23 3.34 5.68 7.32
N GLU A 24 4.28 6.25 8.01
CA GLU A 24 5.38 6.93 7.37
C GLU A 24 6.67 6.33 7.85
N TYR A 25 7.59 6.05 6.94
CA TYR A 25 8.84 5.41 7.30
C TYR A 25 10.00 6.25 6.85
N TYR A 26 11.05 6.30 7.67
CA TYR A 26 12.30 6.91 7.29
C TYR A 26 13.32 5.79 7.28
N ILE A 27 13.54 5.21 6.11
CA ILE A 27 14.38 4.05 5.99
C ILE A 27 15.39 4.30 4.88
N SER A 28 16.31 3.37 4.70
CA SER A 28 17.36 3.56 3.72
C SER A 28 16.80 3.48 2.31
N SER A 29 17.53 4.05 1.38
CA SER A 29 17.08 3.96 0.00
C SER A 29 17.11 2.52 -0.49
N GLU A 30 18.00 1.71 0.06
CA GLU A 30 18.01 0.32 -0.33
C GLU A 30 16.72 -0.38 0.09
N ASP A 31 16.23 -0.09 1.30
CA ASP A 31 15.00 -0.70 1.76
C ASP A 31 13.81 -0.20 0.97
N VAL A 32 13.80 1.08 0.64
CA VAL A 32 12.73 1.60 -0.19
C VAL A 32 12.77 0.94 -1.56
N GLY A 33 13.97 0.73 -2.11
CA GLY A 33 14.07 0.08 -3.40
C GLY A 33 13.52 -1.31 -3.39
N GLU A 34 13.80 -2.06 -2.32
CA GLU A 34 13.25 -3.39 -2.23
C GLU A 34 11.73 -3.36 -2.17
N PHE A 35 11.18 -2.44 -1.41
CA PHE A 35 9.74 -2.33 -1.33
C PHE A 35 9.16 -2.00 -2.70
N LEU A 36 9.79 -1.09 -3.43
CA LEU A 36 9.26 -0.69 -4.72
C LEU A 36 9.34 -1.82 -5.74
N ILE A 37 10.38 -2.64 -5.67
CA ILE A 37 10.48 -3.77 -6.57
C ILE A 37 9.33 -4.74 -6.32
N GLN A 38 9.07 -5.04 -5.06
CA GLN A 38 8.00 -5.96 -4.76
C GLN A 38 6.66 -5.38 -5.14
N LEU A 39 6.46 -4.11 -4.91
CA LEU A 39 5.21 -3.48 -5.27
C LEU A 39 5.03 -3.48 -6.78
N GLY A 40 6.10 -3.19 -7.51
CA GLY A 40 6.00 -3.18 -8.96
C GLY A 40 5.65 -4.54 -9.52
N GLU A 41 6.16 -5.59 -8.90
CA GLU A 41 5.83 -6.91 -9.38
C GLU A 41 4.38 -7.23 -9.15
N GLN A 42 3.81 -6.79 -8.04
CA GLN A 42 2.41 -7.03 -7.81
C GLN A 42 1.55 -6.27 -8.82
N PHE A 43 1.94 -5.03 -9.15
CA PHE A 43 1.21 -4.28 -10.15
C PHE A 43 1.17 -5.02 -11.48
N LYS A 44 2.25 -5.66 -11.84
CA LYS A 44 2.32 -6.28 -13.14
C LYS A 44 1.57 -7.60 -13.20
N GLU A 45 1.34 -8.22 -12.07
CA GLU A 45 0.74 -9.53 -12.08
C GLU A 45 -0.73 -9.54 -11.83
N ASP A 46 -1.25 -8.53 -11.17
CA ASP A 46 -2.61 -8.61 -10.72
C ASP A 46 -3.15 -7.22 -10.54
N ASP A 47 -4.45 -7.11 -10.28
CA ASP A 47 -5.03 -5.82 -9.92
C ASP A 47 -5.28 -5.77 -8.43
N GLU A 48 -4.53 -6.51 -7.67
CA GLU A 48 -4.60 -6.47 -6.24
C GLU A 48 -3.20 -6.37 -5.68
N ILE A 49 -2.99 -5.50 -4.73
CA ILE A 49 -1.71 -5.44 -4.04
C ILE A 49 -1.93 -5.74 -2.59
N ARG A 50 -0.88 -6.14 -1.92
CA ARG A 50 -0.94 -6.40 -0.49
C ARG A 50 0.31 -5.83 0.13
N ILE A 51 0.16 -4.92 1.06
CA ILE A 51 1.27 -4.31 1.75
C ILE A 51 1.21 -4.74 3.19
N ALA A 52 2.33 -5.12 3.75
CA ALA A 52 2.35 -5.62 5.12
C ALA A 52 3.41 -4.90 5.93
N GLY A 53 3.04 -4.49 7.13
CA GLY A 53 3.97 -3.95 8.09
C GLY A 53 4.18 -4.95 9.20
N ASP A 54 4.65 -4.46 10.34
CA ASP A 54 4.95 -5.37 11.43
C ASP A 54 3.71 -5.97 12.01
N GLU A 55 2.68 -5.17 12.20
CA GLU A 55 1.48 -5.67 12.86
C GLU A 55 0.24 -5.38 12.06
N TRP A 56 0.37 -5.15 10.76
CA TRP A 56 -0.79 -4.85 9.96
C TRP A 56 -0.56 -5.34 8.54
N GLU A 57 -1.63 -5.54 7.83
CA GLU A 57 -1.53 -5.83 6.41
C GLU A 57 -2.70 -5.17 5.71
N LEU A 58 -2.46 -4.70 4.51
CA LEU A 58 -3.43 -3.93 3.78
C LEU A 58 -3.58 -4.52 2.38
N PRO A 59 -4.62 -5.28 2.13
CA PRO A 59 -4.90 -5.75 0.78
C PRO A 59 -5.78 -4.74 0.07
N PHE A 60 -5.52 -4.52 -1.21
CA PHE A 60 -6.26 -3.48 -1.91
C PHE A 60 -6.46 -3.89 -3.36
N ASN A 61 -7.69 -3.92 -3.80
CA ASN A 61 -8.02 -4.15 -5.20
C ASN A 61 -8.18 -2.80 -5.87
N PHE A 62 -7.47 -2.59 -6.95
CA PHE A 62 -7.49 -1.28 -7.57
C PHE A 62 -7.93 -1.40 -9.02
N GLY A 63 -8.43 -0.30 -9.53
CA GLY A 63 -8.81 -0.21 -10.93
C GLY A 63 -7.82 0.62 -11.70
N GLU A 64 -7.97 0.63 -12.99
CA GLU A 64 -7.12 1.41 -13.86
C GLU A 64 -7.90 2.55 -14.46
N PRO A 65 -7.26 3.65 -14.75
CA PRO A 65 -5.80 3.84 -14.71
C PRO A 65 -5.31 4.18 -13.31
N VAL A 66 -4.03 3.93 -13.09
CA VAL A 66 -3.37 4.29 -11.85
C VAL A 66 -2.71 5.64 -12.05
N ASN A 67 -2.78 6.49 -11.06
CA ASN A 67 -2.25 7.84 -11.18
C ASN A 67 -0.81 7.86 -10.69
N LEU A 68 0.09 8.30 -11.53
CA LEU A 68 1.49 8.47 -11.14
C LEU A 68 1.83 9.95 -11.27
N ASP A 69 2.26 10.55 -10.18
CA ASP A 69 2.53 11.96 -10.12
C ASP A 69 3.98 12.18 -9.77
N ILE A 70 4.66 13.05 -10.51
CA ILE A 70 6.05 13.35 -10.26
C ILE A 70 6.18 14.85 -10.13
N GLU A 71 6.74 15.31 -9.01
CA GLU A 71 6.83 16.73 -8.73
C GLU A 71 8.24 17.07 -8.34
N PHE A 72 8.81 18.07 -8.92
CA PHE A 72 10.16 18.49 -8.60
C PHE A 72 10.17 19.97 -8.27
N GLU A 73 10.80 20.29 -7.17
CA GLU A 73 10.97 21.67 -6.78
C GLU A 73 12.44 21.93 -6.59
N GLY A 74 13.01 22.86 -7.37
CA GLY A 74 14.43 23.07 -7.31
C GLY A 74 14.88 24.32 -6.62
N ASP A 75 13.94 25.17 -6.15
CA ASP A 75 14.34 26.37 -5.47
C ASP A 75 14.74 26.04 -4.06
N GLY A 76 15.84 26.60 -3.58
CA GLY A 76 16.27 26.29 -2.25
C GLY A 76 16.79 24.88 -2.19
N GLU A 77 16.26 24.08 -1.30
CA GLU A 77 16.67 22.72 -1.14
C GLU A 77 15.93 21.86 -2.14
N PRO A 78 16.60 21.20 -3.05
CA PRO A 78 15.88 20.46 -4.08
C PRO A 78 15.10 19.30 -3.50
N GLU A 79 13.92 19.08 -4.04
CA GLU A 79 13.07 18.03 -3.54
C GLU A 79 12.35 17.37 -4.69
N LEU A 80 12.30 16.05 -4.69
CA LEU A 80 11.59 15.28 -5.70
C LEU A 80 10.57 14.41 -5.02
N GLU A 81 9.33 14.49 -5.49
CA GLU A 81 8.27 13.72 -4.91
C GLU A 81 7.65 12.82 -5.96
N ILE A 82 7.50 11.55 -5.65
CA ILE A 82 6.90 10.59 -6.55
C ILE A 82 5.73 9.97 -5.82
N GLU A 83 4.56 10.05 -6.42
CA GLU A 83 3.36 9.58 -5.76
C GLU A 83 2.59 8.66 -6.67
N VAL A 84 2.16 7.52 -6.16
CA VAL A 84 1.34 6.58 -6.89
C VAL A 84 0.02 6.48 -6.17
N GLU A 85 -1.04 6.82 -6.86
CA GLU A 85 -2.35 6.81 -6.22
C GLU A 85 -3.23 5.78 -6.88
N LEU A 86 -3.79 4.89 -6.09
CA LEU A 86 -4.66 3.86 -6.58
C LEU A 86 -6.05 4.08 -6.07
N SER A 87 -7.03 3.90 -6.93
CA SER A 87 -8.43 4.01 -6.51
C SER A 87 -9.03 2.62 -6.45
N GLY A 88 -9.85 2.41 -5.46
CA GLY A 88 -10.46 1.13 -5.28
C GLY A 88 -11.38 0.79 -6.42
N ARG A 89 -11.47 -0.49 -6.73
CA ARG A 89 -12.34 -0.92 -7.79
C ARG A 89 -13.74 -1.06 -7.23
N VAL A 90 -14.69 -0.47 -7.93
CA VAL A 90 -16.06 -0.57 -7.52
C VAL A 90 -16.71 -1.60 -8.41
N GLU A 91 -16.97 -2.75 -7.87
CA GLU A 91 -17.42 -3.80 -8.70
C GLU A 91 -18.85 -3.83 -8.93
N ASP A 92 -19.62 -3.27 -8.06
CA ASP A 92 -21.01 -3.35 -8.23
C ASP A 92 -21.55 -2.23 -9.00
N GLU A 93 -20.74 -1.43 -9.59
CA GLU A 93 -21.32 -0.34 -10.25
C GLU A 93 -21.91 -0.75 -11.52
N ALA A 94 -21.61 -1.86 -12.02
CA ALA A 94 -22.24 -2.25 -13.23
C ALA A 94 -23.68 -2.37 -12.98
N PRO A 95 -24.47 -1.68 -13.69
CA PRO A 95 -25.87 -1.75 -13.40
C PRO A 95 -26.40 -3.08 -13.77
N ASP A 96 -27.36 -3.45 -13.02
CA ASP A 96 -27.99 -4.61 -13.30
C ASP A 96 -28.91 -4.39 -14.38
N ILE A 97 -28.82 -5.12 -15.36
CA ILE A 97 -29.65 -4.89 -16.41
C ILE A 97 -30.88 -5.56 -16.18
N ALA A 98 -31.55 -5.34 -15.57
CA ALA A 98 -32.71 -6.07 -15.31
C ALA A 98 -33.63 -6.16 -16.42
#